data_5799311ab136b0f3051189c38dbd36b5
#
_entry.id   5799311ab136b0f3051189c38dbd36b5
#
_cell.length_a   1.000
_cell.length_b   1.000
_cell.length_c   1.000
_cell.angle_alpha   90.00
_cell.angle_beta   90.00
_cell.angle_gamma   90.00
#
_symmetry.space_group_name_H-M   'P 1'
#
loop_
_entity.id
_entity.type
_entity.pdbx_description
1 polymer ?
#
loop_
_entity_poly.entity_id
_entity_poly.type
_entity_poly.pdbx_seq_one_letter_code
_entity_poly.pdbx_strand_id
1 'polypeptide(L)'
;MMMRENIIPLFKVFMANETPKEVSEVLMSGFIGQGPKVENFESLLKKYFSNPNVVTTNSATSAEHLALHMLKRPEKNVKSYHGVAFIENQWNGIGPEDEVLTTPLTCTATNWPILANGIKLKWVDVDPNTCNMDLDDLERKISPTTKAIMVVHWGGYPIDLDRLKNIQEKTYQLYGFKPVVIEDCAHAFGSTYKGSKIGSHGNICTFSFQAIKHLTTGDGGCVIFPYENQVKRAKLLRWYGIDREDNRKDFRCESDILEYGFKFHMNDINATIGINNLSEVKKNINKIIDNANFYNQELSDVSGVTLLENKS
;
A
#
# COMPACT_ATOMS: atom_id res chain seq x y z
N MET A 1 -36.11 -13.58 -1.26
CA MET A 1 -35.02 -13.33 -2.23
C MET A 1 -34.67 -14.69 -2.82
N MET A 2 -35.17 -15.01 -4.03
CA MET A 2 -34.84 -16.27 -4.69
C MET A 2 -33.37 -16.34 -4.99
N MET A 3 -32.62 -17.28 -4.40
CA MET A 3 -31.26 -17.57 -4.82
C MET A 3 -31.36 -18.11 -6.27
N ARG A 4 -30.71 -17.38 -7.18
CA ARG A 4 -30.49 -17.88 -8.54
C ARG A 4 -29.46 -19.00 -8.43
N GLU A 5 -29.93 -20.24 -8.42
CA GLU A 5 -29.09 -21.43 -8.58
C GLU A 5 -28.32 -21.29 -9.90
N ASN A 6 -27.01 -21.45 -9.90
CA ASN A 6 -26.06 -21.41 -11.03
C ASN A 6 -25.40 -20.08 -11.43
N ILE A 7 -25.28 -19.10 -10.56
CA ILE A 7 -24.40 -17.96 -10.82
C ILE A 7 -23.05 -18.22 -10.14
N ILE A 8 -21.99 -18.29 -10.93
CA ILE A 8 -20.62 -18.24 -10.42
C ILE A 8 -20.28 -16.77 -10.18
N PRO A 9 -20.08 -16.32 -8.92
CA PRO A 9 -19.74 -14.94 -8.65
C PRO A 9 -18.29 -14.67 -9.09
N LEU A 10 -18.03 -13.44 -9.56
CA LEU A 10 -16.68 -13.01 -9.95
C LEU A 10 -15.67 -13.16 -8.78
N PHE A 11 -16.12 -12.92 -7.57
CA PHE A 11 -15.34 -13.14 -6.35
C PHE A 11 -16.26 -13.57 -5.20
N LYS A 12 -15.68 -14.24 -4.22
CA LYS A 12 -16.34 -14.57 -2.96
C LYS A 12 -15.46 -14.08 -1.81
N VAL A 13 -16.03 -13.17 -1.01
CA VAL A 13 -15.33 -12.64 0.17
C VAL A 13 -15.09 -13.78 1.16
N PHE A 14 -13.83 -13.93 1.59
CA PHE A 14 -13.48 -14.87 2.63
C PHE A 14 -13.68 -14.25 4.02
N MET A 15 -14.19 -15.07 4.93
CA MET A 15 -14.31 -14.70 6.33
C MET A 15 -13.99 -15.92 7.19
N ALA A 16 -13.07 -15.79 8.12
CA ALA A 16 -12.74 -16.84 9.08
C ALA A 16 -13.93 -17.10 10.03
N ASN A 17 -14.12 -18.35 10.44
CA ASN A 17 -15.28 -18.78 11.21
C ASN A 17 -15.44 -18.06 12.56
N GLU A 18 -14.34 -17.71 13.21
CA GLU A 18 -14.35 -17.04 14.53
C GLU A 18 -14.65 -15.53 14.42
N THR A 19 -14.52 -14.95 13.23
CA THR A 19 -14.68 -13.51 13.02
C THR A 19 -15.99 -12.94 13.54
N PRO A 20 -17.18 -13.53 13.27
CA PRO A 20 -18.46 -12.98 13.75
C PRO A 20 -18.50 -12.88 15.29
N LYS A 21 -17.99 -13.89 15.98
CA LYS A 21 -17.95 -13.92 17.45
C LYS A 21 -17.03 -12.81 17.99
N GLU A 22 -15.79 -12.74 17.51
CA GLU A 22 -14.82 -11.76 17.99
C GLU A 22 -15.19 -10.31 17.65
N VAL A 23 -15.80 -10.07 16.49
CA VAL A 23 -16.35 -8.76 16.13
C VAL A 23 -17.50 -8.39 17.08
N SER A 24 -18.38 -9.34 17.43
CA SER A 24 -19.45 -9.10 18.40
C SER A 24 -18.89 -8.72 19.76
N GLU A 25 -17.81 -9.36 20.22
CA GLU A 25 -17.13 -9.01 21.49
C GLU A 25 -16.59 -7.57 21.47
N VAL A 26 -15.97 -7.16 20.33
CA VAL A 26 -15.49 -5.77 20.16
C VAL A 26 -16.66 -4.78 20.21
N LEU A 27 -17.76 -5.07 19.51
CA LEU A 27 -18.96 -4.21 19.52
C LEU A 27 -19.54 -4.07 20.94
N MET A 28 -19.64 -5.17 21.68
CA MET A 28 -20.17 -5.18 23.05
C MET A 28 -19.24 -4.51 24.06
N SER A 29 -17.94 -4.41 23.77
CA SER A 29 -16.98 -3.70 24.62
C SER A 29 -17.18 -2.18 24.62
N GLY A 30 -17.81 -1.63 23.57
CA GLY A 30 -17.95 -0.19 23.34
C GLY A 30 -16.68 0.49 22.82
N PHE A 31 -15.54 -0.17 22.80
CA PHE A 31 -14.26 0.37 22.27
C PHE A 31 -14.08 -0.02 20.82
N ILE A 32 -14.83 0.65 19.92
CA ILE A 32 -14.88 0.34 18.49
C ILE A 32 -13.96 1.19 17.62
N GLY A 33 -13.33 2.23 18.19
CA GLY A 33 -12.38 3.09 17.49
C GLY A 33 -11.02 2.41 17.29
N GLN A 34 -9.97 3.21 17.07
CA GLN A 34 -8.62 2.68 17.05
C GLN A 34 -8.14 2.36 18.46
N GLY A 35 -7.75 1.12 18.70
CA GLY A 35 -7.31 0.62 19.99
C GLY A 35 -6.45 -0.65 19.90
N PRO A 36 -6.52 -1.54 20.90
CA PRO A 36 -5.62 -2.67 21.03
C PRO A 36 -5.72 -3.71 19.89
N LYS A 37 -6.86 -3.83 19.22
CA LYS A 37 -6.97 -4.73 18.07
C LYS A 37 -6.17 -4.20 16.88
N VAL A 38 -6.15 -2.89 16.65
CA VAL A 38 -5.29 -2.28 15.61
C VAL A 38 -3.81 -2.51 15.93
N GLU A 39 -3.38 -2.32 17.17
CA GLU A 39 -2.01 -2.56 17.59
C GLU A 39 -1.59 -4.03 17.38
N ASN A 40 -2.46 -4.96 17.75
CA ASN A 40 -2.25 -6.38 17.52
C ASN A 40 -2.15 -6.71 16.04
N PHE A 41 -3.06 -6.18 15.23
CA PHE A 41 -3.02 -6.41 13.78
C PHE A 41 -1.75 -5.85 13.13
N GLU A 42 -1.31 -4.64 13.52
CA GLU A 42 -0.02 -4.09 13.09
C GLU A 42 1.15 -5.00 13.50
N SER A 43 1.14 -5.53 14.72
CA SER A 43 2.17 -6.47 15.19
C SER A 43 2.22 -7.75 14.36
N LEU A 44 1.06 -8.31 14.03
CA LEU A 44 0.96 -9.50 13.17
C LEU A 44 1.43 -9.22 11.74
N LEU A 45 1.09 -8.06 11.17
CA LEU A 45 1.55 -7.65 9.85
C LEU A 45 3.07 -7.42 9.82
N LYS A 46 3.65 -6.78 10.84
CA LYS A 46 5.11 -6.64 11.00
C LYS A 46 5.82 -7.99 10.98
N LYS A 47 5.26 -8.97 11.70
CA LYS A 47 5.78 -10.35 11.69
C LYS A 47 5.60 -11.01 10.31
N TYR A 48 4.45 -10.82 9.67
CA TYR A 48 4.16 -11.40 8.36
C TYR A 48 5.12 -10.91 7.28
N PHE A 49 5.39 -9.61 7.23
CA PHE A 49 6.30 -8.98 6.25
C PHE A 49 7.77 -9.03 6.66
N SER A 50 8.08 -9.46 7.90
CA SER A 50 9.43 -9.34 8.48
C SER A 50 9.96 -7.90 8.41
N ASN A 51 9.06 -6.93 8.59
CA ASN A 51 9.35 -5.49 8.52
C ASN A 51 8.65 -4.76 9.69
N PRO A 52 9.38 -4.04 10.56
CA PRO A 52 8.79 -3.37 11.72
C PRO A 52 8.01 -2.09 11.35
N ASN A 53 8.13 -1.61 10.14
CA ASN A 53 7.70 -0.28 9.72
C ASN A 53 6.30 -0.26 9.09
N VAL A 54 5.35 -0.99 9.67
CA VAL A 54 3.96 -1.10 9.18
C VAL A 54 3.05 -0.13 9.92
N VAL A 55 2.23 0.60 9.17
CA VAL A 55 1.18 1.50 9.70
C VAL A 55 -0.13 1.18 8.99
N THR A 56 -1.16 0.76 9.73
CA THR A 56 -2.49 0.48 9.17
C THR A 56 -3.26 1.77 8.88
N THR A 57 -4.10 1.70 7.87
CA THR A 57 -5.00 2.77 7.41
C THR A 57 -6.40 2.22 7.15
N ASN A 58 -7.37 3.12 6.96
CA ASN A 58 -8.76 2.72 6.65
C ASN A 58 -8.97 2.29 5.18
N SER A 59 -7.97 2.45 4.31
CA SER A 59 -7.95 1.96 2.93
C SER A 59 -6.54 2.03 2.34
N ALA A 60 -6.26 1.30 1.26
CA ALA A 60 -5.02 1.47 0.49
C ALA A 60 -4.90 2.88 -0.11
N THR A 61 -5.99 3.43 -0.61
CA THR A 61 -6.02 4.81 -1.12
C THR A 61 -5.55 5.83 -0.09
N SER A 62 -5.95 5.65 1.18
CA SER A 62 -5.45 6.49 2.28
C SER A 62 -3.97 6.24 2.58
N ALA A 63 -3.50 4.98 2.43
CA ALA A 63 -2.08 4.65 2.58
C ALA A 63 -1.22 5.33 1.51
N GLU A 64 -1.66 5.30 0.25
CA GLU A 64 -1.01 5.97 -0.88
C GLU A 64 -1.02 7.50 -0.74
N HIS A 65 -2.17 8.05 -0.32
CA HIS A 65 -2.27 9.49 -0.04
C HIS A 65 -1.31 9.90 1.06
N LEU A 66 -1.25 9.15 2.14
CA LEU A 66 -0.33 9.38 3.26
C LEU A 66 1.14 9.26 2.82
N ALA A 67 1.49 8.24 2.05
CA ALA A 67 2.82 8.04 1.50
C ALA A 67 3.27 9.25 0.67
N LEU A 68 2.43 9.70 -0.27
CA LEU A 68 2.69 10.87 -1.10
C LEU A 68 2.77 12.18 -0.29
N HIS A 69 1.86 12.36 0.68
CA HIS A 69 1.89 13.52 1.57
C HIS A 69 3.21 13.59 2.34
N MET A 70 3.69 12.46 2.82
CA MET A 70 4.96 12.39 3.56
C MET A 70 6.18 12.71 2.70
N LEU A 71 6.07 12.68 1.38
CA LEU A 71 7.14 13.12 0.46
C LEU A 71 7.14 14.63 0.24
N LYS A 72 6.10 15.36 0.64
CA LYS A 72 6.06 16.81 0.48
C LYS A 72 7.10 17.49 1.35
N ARG A 73 7.50 18.70 0.91
CA ARG A 73 8.36 19.57 1.72
C ARG A 73 7.65 19.88 3.03
N PRO A 74 8.34 19.73 4.18
CA PRO A 74 7.76 20.16 5.45
C PRO A 74 7.56 21.67 5.43
N GLU A 75 6.54 22.14 6.13
CA GLU A 75 6.39 23.57 6.38
C GLU A 75 7.60 24.11 7.15
N LYS A 76 7.96 25.38 6.91
CA LYS A 76 9.22 25.99 7.40
C LYS A 76 9.46 25.88 8.91
N ASN A 77 8.41 25.68 9.69
CA ASN A 77 8.44 25.61 11.15
C ASN A 77 8.61 24.19 11.72
N VAL A 78 8.69 23.17 10.89
CA VAL A 78 8.72 21.73 11.28
C VAL A 78 10.15 21.20 11.43
N LYS A 79 11.12 22.07 11.71
CA LYS A 79 12.56 21.68 11.83
C LYS A 79 12.86 20.63 12.89
N SER A 80 11.98 20.40 13.84
CA SER A 80 12.22 19.49 14.96
C SER A 80 11.31 18.27 14.98
N TYR A 81 10.46 18.11 13.96
CA TYR A 81 9.57 16.97 13.95
C TYR A 81 10.37 15.69 13.73
N HIS A 82 10.51 14.96 14.82
CA HIS A 82 11.06 13.61 14.94
C HIS A 82 11.50 12.98 13.61
N GLY A 83 12.75 13.29 13.21
CA GLY A 83 13.32 12.67 12.03
C GLY A 83 12.41 12.79 10.82
N VAL A 84 12.16 14.01 10.36
CA VAL A 84 11.91 14.20 8.95
C VAL A 84 13.22 13.83 8.28
N ALA A 85 13.58 12.55 8.32
CA ALA A 85 14.50 12.01 7.37
C ALA A 85 13.75 12.09 6.04
N PHE A 86 13.64 13.29 5.56
CA PHE A 86 13.63 13.45 4.15
C PHE A 86 14.89 12.79 3.73
N ILE A 87 14.65 11.55 3.40
CA ILE A 87 15.43 10.82 2.47
C ILE A 87 16.78 11.53 2.31
N GLU A 88 17.82 11.00 2.85
CA GLU A 88 19.20 11.48 2.74
C GLU A 88 19.62 11.72 1.27
N ASN A 89 18.69 11.70 0.34
CA ASN A 89 18.80 11.74 -1.11
C ASN A 89 18.72 13.16 -1.70
N GLN A 90 19.28 14.16 -0.99
CA GLN A 90 19.63 15.45 -1.58
C GLN A 90 18.51 16.31 -2.22
N TRP A 91 17.23 15.94 -2.11
CA TRP A 91 16.12 16.78 -2.57
C TRP A 91 15.15 17.16 -1.44
N ASN A 92 14.66 18.41 -1.46
CA ASN A 92 13.90 19.03 -0.38
C ASN A 92 12.40 18.67 -0.40
N GLY A 93 12.04 17.43 -0.72
CA GLY A 93 10.66 16.98 -0.83
C GLY A 93 9.98 17.33 -2.17
N ILE A 94 8.81 16.75 -2.40
CA ILE A 94 7.99 16.94 -3.59
C ILE A 94 7.15 18.22 -3.48
N GLY A 95 7.03 18.96 -4.56
CA GLY A 95 6.22 20.17 -4.66
C GLY A 95 5.26 20.14 -5.86
N PRO A 96 4.43 21.21 -6.04
CA PRO A 96 3.42 21.26 -7.11
C PRO A 96 3.99 21.23 -8.53
N GLU A 97 5.27 21.59 -8.69
CA GLU A 97 5.94 21.58 -9.98
C GLU A 97 6.54 20.22 -10.34
N ASP A 98 6.67 19.35 -9.34
CA ASP A 98 7.20 18.01 -9.53
C ASP A 98 6.14 17.05 -10.06
N GLU A 99 6.58 15.90 -10.55
CA GLU A 99 5.73 14.88 -11.14
C GLU A 99 5.96 13.51 -10.49
N VAL A 100 4.89 12.71 -10.51
CA VAL A 100 4.91 11.27 -10.21
C VAL A 100 4.64 10.52 -11.51
N LEU A 101 5.54 9.62 -11.89
CA LEU A 101 5.33 8.70 -13.00
C LEU A 101 4.51 7.50 -12.50
N THR A 102 3.46 7.15 -13.23
CA THR A 102 2.53 6.07 -12.88
C THR A 102 1.91 5.45 -14.13
N THR A 103 1.15 4.36 -13.98
CA THR A 103 0.51 3.64 -15.07
C THR A 103 -0.97 3.95 -15.20
N PRO A 104 -1.54 3.99 -16.43
CA PRO A 104 -2.98 4.08 -16.63
C PRO A 104 -3.74 2.76 -16.34
N LEU A 105 -3.06 1.61 -16.40
CA LEU A 105 -3.67 0.31 -16.14
C LEU A 105 -3.66 0.01 -14.64
N THR A 106 -4.62 0.58 -13.95
CA THR A 106 -4.83 0.36 -12.51
C THR A 106 -6.21 0.83 -12.07
N CYS A 107 -6.56 0.60 -10.82
CA CYS A 107 -7.69 1.26 -10.18
C CYS A 107 -7.41 2.76 -10.04
N THR A 108 -8.44 3.60 -10.12
CA THR A 108 -8.31 5.04 -9.86
C THR A 108 -7.75 5.35 -8.47
N ALA A 109 -7.87 4.40 -7.54
CA ALA A 109 -7.31 4.49 -6.20
C ALA A 109 -5.80 4.80 -6.20
N THR A 110 -5.03 4.22 -7.12
CA THR A 110 -3.58 4.44 -7.27
C THR A 110 -3.26 5.88 -7.68
N ASN A 111 -4.04 6.44 -8.59
CA ASN A 111 -3.68 7.70 -9.26
C ASN A 111 -4.32 8.95 -8.62
N TRP A 112 -5.51 8.83 -8.03
CA TRP A 112 -6.17 9.96 -7.38
C TRP A 112 -5.40 10.54 -6.19
N PRO A 113 -4.71 9.77 -5.35
CA PRO A 113 -3.85 10.31 -4.30
C PRO A 113 -2.77 11.27 -4.81
N ILE A 114 -2.24 11.06 -6.02
CA ILE A 114 -1.26 11.96 -6.65
C ILE A 114 -1.90 13.33 -6.88
N LEU A 115 -3.07 13.34 -7.52
CA LEU A 115 -3.83 14.57 -7.81
C LEU A 115 -4.32 15.24 -6.53
N ALA A 116 -4.84 14.46 -5.57
CA ALA A 116 -5.31 14.98 -4.28
C ALA A 116 -4.18 15.59 -3.45
N ASN A 117 -2.94 15.20 -3.69
CA ASN A 117 -1.76 15.82 -3.11
C ASN A 117 -1.28 17.08 -3.86
N GLY A 118 -1.93 17.45 -4.96
CA GLY A 118 -1.55 18.61 -5.78
C GLY A 118 -0.25 18.40 -6.57
N ILE A 119 0.10 17.15 -6.88
CA ILE A 119 1.31 16.78 -7.61
C ILE A 119 0.92 16.47 -9.06
N LYS A 120 1.80 16.78 -10.01
CA LYS A 120 1.58 16.44 -11.42
C LYS A 120 1.71 14.94 -11.62
N LEU A 121 0.82 14.39 -12.44
CA LEU A 121 0.83 13.00 -12.84
C LEU A 121 1.33 12.88 -14.28
N LYS A 122 2.21 11.92 -14.54
CA LYS A 122 2.70 11.59 -15.88
C LYS A 122 2.56 10.10 -16.16
N TRP A 123 1.93 9.78 -17.27
CA TRP A 123 1.66 8.40 -17.65
C TRP A 123 2.89 7.70 -18.22
N VAL A 124 3.09 6.47 -17.75
CA VAL A 124 4.03 5.48 -18.31
C VAL A 124 3.20 4.33 -18.84
N ASP A 125 3.54 3.85 -20.03
CA ASP A 125 2.84 2.75 -20.69
C ASP A 125 3.04 1.42 -19.92
N VAL A 126 2.32 0.40 -20.33
CA VAL A 126 2.41 -0.96 -19.76
C VAL A 126 3.02 -1.92 -20.77
N ASP A 127 3.80 -2.87 -20.24
CA ASP A 127 4.28 -4.02 -21.01
C ASP A 127 3.09 -4.96 -21.30
N PRO A 128 2.75 -5.20 -22.57
CA PRO A 128 1.61 -6.04 -22.92
C PRO A 128 1.75 -7.50 -22.48
N ASN A 129 2.97 -7.97 -22.20
CA ASN A 129 3.20 -9.34 -21.77
C ASN A 129 2.94 -9.55 -20.29
N THR A 130 3.10 -8.51 -19.47
CA THR A 130 2.99 -8.60 -18.00
C THR A 130 1.87 -7.75 -17.43
N CYS A 131 1.37 -6.77 -18.18
CA CYS A 131 0.48 -5.71 -17.71
C CYS A 131 1.08 -4.81 -16.62
N ASN A 132 2.35 -4.98 -16.28
CA ASN A 132 3.07 -4.07 -15.39
C ASN A 132 3.58 -2.85 -16.16
N MET A 133 4.02 -1.82 -15.44
CA MET A 133 4.63 -0.63 -16.05
C MET A 133 5.79 -1.01 -16.96
N ASP A 134 5.82 -0.47 -18.18
CA ASP A 134 6.95 -0.61 -19.11
C ASP A 134 8.16 0.18 -18.58
N LEU A 135 9.18 -0.54 -18.15
CA LEU A 135 10.38 0.07 -17.58
C LEU A 135 11.27 0.76 -18.61
N ASP A 136 11.14 0.44 -19.92
CA ASP A 136 11.81 1.16 -20.97
C ASP A 136 11.14 2.51 -21.23
N ASP A 137 9.82 2.55 -21.19
CA ASP A 137 9.06 3.78 -21.28
C ASP A 137 9.26 4.66 -20.05
N LEU A 138 9.31 4.05 -18.84
CA LEU A 138 9.64 4.74 -17.61
C LEU A 138 10.99 5.45 -17.73
N GLU A 139 12.05 4.73 -18.15
CA GLU A 139 13.40 5.27 -18.25
C GLU A 139 13.47 6.44 -19.24
N ARG A 140 12.73 6.36 -20.37
CA ARG A 140 12.64 7.46 -21.36
C ARG A 140 11.91 8.70 -20.81
N LYS A 141 10.96 8.52 -19.90
CA LYS A 141 10.08 9.59 -19.40
C LYS A 141 10.60 10.30 -18.15
N ILE A 142 11.59 9.73 -17.48
CA ILE A 142 12.21 10.38 -16.30
C ILE A 142 12.81 11.72 -16.67
N SER A 143 12.59 12.71 -15.82
CA SER A 143 13.06 14.09 -15.98
C SER A 143 13.55 14.67 -14.64
N PRO A 144 14.16 15.84 -14.60
CA PRO A 144 14.56 16.51 -13.34
C PRO A 144 13.39 16.78 -12.37
N THR A 145 12.16 16.84 -12.89
CA THR A 145 10.94 17.03 -12.08
C THR A 145 10.32 15.72 -11.60
N THR A 146 10.81 14.55 -12.05
CA THR A 146 10.32 13.25 -11.60
C THR A 146 10.83 12.95 -10.19
N LYS A 147 9.99 13.12 -9.17
CA LYS A 147 10.37 12.91 -7.75
C LYS A 147 9.89 11.59 -7.18
N ALA A 148 8.86 10.99 -7.76
CA ALA A 148 8.42 9.67 -7.35
C ALA A 148 7.96 8.83 -8.56
N ILE A 149 7.99 7.53 -8.37
CA ILE A 149 7.50 6.53 -9.31
C ILE A 149 6.51 5.68 -8.53
N MET A 150 5.26 5.62 -9.00
CA MET A 150 4.22 4.77 -8.41
C MET A 150 3.97 3.58 -9.34
N VAL A 151 4.44 2.42 -8.93
CA VAL A 151 4.29 1.17 -9.68
C VAL A 151 3.16 0.34 -9.10
N VAL A 152 2.52 -0.47 -9.94
CA VAL A 152 1.47 -1.41 -9.53
C VAL A 152 1.97 -2.82 -9.82
N HIS A 153 1.84 -3.71 -8.86
CA HIS A 153 2.06 -5.15 -9.07
C HIS A 153 0.77 -5.76 -9.60
N TRP A 154 0.54 -5.61 -10.92
CA TRP A 154 -0.71 -6.01 -11.55
C TRP A 154 -0.99 -7.49 -11.38
N GLY A 155 -2.22 -7.83 -10.96
CA GLY A 155 -2.60 -9.22 -10.70
C GLY A 155 -1.76 -9.95 -9.65
N GLY A 156 -0.96 -9.23 -8.88
CA GLY A 156 -0.02 -9.81 -7.90
C GLY A 156 1.33 -10.22 -8.49
N TYR A 157 1.55 -9.97 -9.78
CA TYR A 157 2.85 -10.21 -10.43
C TYR A 157 3.82 -9.06 -10.16
N PRO A 158 4.94 -9.30 -9.47
CA PRO A 158 5.87 -8.23 -9.15
C PRO A 158 6.54 -7.63 -10.40
N ILE A 159 6.64 -6.32 -10.44
CA ILE A 159 7.50 -5.65 -11.42
C ILE A 159 8.98 -6.00 -11.16
N ASP A 160 9.84 -5.87 -12.16
CA ASP A 160 11.29 -6.08 -12.00
C ASP A 160 11.89 -4.97 -11.11
N LEU A 161 12.00 -5.27 -9.81
CA LEU A 161 12.51 -4.35 -8.79
C LEU A 161 14.00 -4.06 -8.97
N ASP A 162 14.79 -5.00 -9.50
CA ASP A 162 16.22 -4.75 -9.75
C ASP A 162 16.41 -3.78 -10.90
N ARG A 163 15.64 -3.92 -11.97
CA ARG A 163 15.69 -2.96 -13.06
C ARG A 163 15.21 -1.58 -12.62
N LEU A 164 14.16 -1.53 -11.80
CA LEU A 164 13.66 -0.28 -11.24
C LEU A 164 14.73 0.41 -10.38
N LYS A 165 15.45 -0.35 -9.57
CA LYS A 165 16.60 0.15 -8.80
C LYS A 165 17.72 0.68 -9.71
N ASN A 166 18.04 -0.03 -10.80
CA ASN A 166 19.04 0.43 -11.76
C ASN A 166 18.62 1.76 -12.43
N ILE A 167 17.32 1.94 -12.71
CA ILE A 167 16.77 3.20 -13.24
C ILE A 167 16.94 4.32 -12.21
N GLN A 168 16.68 4.07 -10.91
CA GLN A 168 16.93 5.05 -9.85
C GLN A 168 18.42 5.44 -9.78
N GLU A 169 19.35 4.48 -9.91
CA GLU A 169 20.81 4.77 -9.91
C GLU A 169 21.21 5.61 -11.14
N LYS A 170 20.72 5.30 -12.31
CA LYS A 170 20.96 6.12 -13.52
C LYS A 170 20.41 7.53 -13.33
N THR A 171 19.23 7.67 -12.76
CA THR A 171 18.62 8.97 -12.47
C THR A 171 19.50 9.77 -11.51
N TYR A 172 20.06 9.12 -10.50
CA TYR A 172 21.02 9.75 -9.59
C TYR A 172 22.26 10.27 -10.31
N GLN A 173 22.82 9.48 -11.23
CA GLN A 173 23.98 9.90 -12.03
C GLN A 173 23.68 11.11 -12.92
N LEU A 174 22.47 11.18 -13.45
CA LEU A 174 22.05 12.25 -14.36
C LEU A 174 21.64 13.55 -13.64
N TYR A 175 20.93 13.42 -12.52
CA TYR A 175 20.23 14.56 -11.90
C TYR A 175 20.59 14.78 -10.41
N GLY A 176 21.42 13.91 -9.82
CA GLY A 176 21.87 14.05 -8.43
C GLY A 176 20.83 13.64 -7.37
N PHE A 177 19.73 12.99 -7.74
CA PHE A 177 18.73 12.46 -6.82
C PHE A 177 18.13 11.15 -7.33
N LYS A 178 17.54 10.36 -6.41
CA LYS A 178 16.79 9.15 -6.73
C LYS A 178 15.29 9.42 -6.55
N PRO A 179 14.45 9.17 -7.56
CA PRO A 179 13.00 9.21 -7.36
C PRO A 179 12.58 8.17 -6.31
N VAL A 180 11.64 8.53 -5.44
CA VAL A 180 11.10 7.58 -4.46
C VAL A 180 10.18 6.60 -5.17
N VAL A 181 10.35 5.30 -4.89
CA VAL A 181 9.45 4.27 -5.39
C VAL A 181 8.35 4.02 -4.36
N ILE A 182 7.10 4.08 -4.83
CA ILE A 182 5.91 3.66 -4.10
C ILE A 182 5.33 2.46 -4.86
N GLU A 183 5.21 1.33 -4.18
CA GLU A 183 4.64 0.11 -4.73
C GLU A 183 3.18 -0.01 -4.29
N ASP A 184 2.25 0.07 -5.24
CA ASP A 184 0.86 -0.33 -5.03
C ASP A 184 0.78 -1.85 -5.07
N CYS A 185 0.67 -2.44 -3.90
CA CYS A 185 0.62 -3.87 -3.65
C CYS A 185 -0.81 -4.36 -3.39
N ALA A 186 -1.84 -3.62 -3.83
CA ALA A 186 -3.25 -3.99 -3.59
C ALA A 186 -3.64 -5.37 -4.13
N HIS A 187 -2.90 -5.90 -5.10
CA HIS A 187 -3.05 -7.26 -5.64
C HIS A 187 -1.94 -8.23 -5.19
N ALA A 188 -0.94 -7.76 -4.43
CA ALA A 188 0.31 -8.48 -4.21
C ALA A 188 0.50 -9.00 -2.77
N PHE A 189 -0.59 -9.09 -1.97
CA PHE A 189 -0.48 -9.66 -0.63
C PHE A 189 -0.09 -11.14 -0.72
N GLY A 190 1.11 -11.45 -0.23
CA GLY A 190 1.69 -12.80 -0.30
C GLY A 190 2.60 -13.05 -1.49
N SER A 191 2.65 -12.14 -2.46
CA SER A 191 3.61 -12.23 -3.58
C SER A 191 5.05 -12.10 -3.09
N THR A 192 5.96 -12.72 -3.83
CA THR A 192 7.41 -12.69 -3.56
C THR A 192 8.17 -12.22 -4.78
N TYR A 193 9.26 -11.52 -4.55
CA TYR A 193 10.26 -11.21 -5.57
C TYR A 193 11.60 -11.78 -5.14
N LYS A 194 12.18 -12.67 -5.96
CA LYS A 194 13.44 -13.39 -5.65
C LYS A 194 13.45 -14.03 -4.26
N GLY A 195 12.34 -14.67 -3.89
CA GLY A 195 12.18 -15.40 -2.63
C GLY A 195 11.85 -14.56 -1.39
N SER A 196 11.84 -13.24 -1.51
CA SER A 196 11.47 -12.33 -0.42
C SER A 196 10.08 -11.72 -0.67
N LYS A 197 9.27 -11.58 0.37
CA LYS A 197 7.92 -11.02 0.25
C LYS A 197 7.96 -9.57 -0.25
N ILE A 198 7.02 -9.21 -1.13
CA ILE A 198 6.74 -7.82 -1.44
C ILE A 198 6.39 -7.09 -0.13
N GLY A 199 6.96 -5.91 0.07
CA GLY A 199 6.93 -5.17 1.35
C GLY A 199 8.23 -5.25 2.16
N SER A 200 9.23 -6.06 1.71
CA SER A 200 10.53 -6.20 2.39
C SER A 200 11.74 -5.72 1.56
N HIS A 201 11.50 -5.08 0.41
CA HIS A 201 12.57 -4.71 -0.54
C HIS A 201 13.09 -3.27 -0.38
N GLY A 202 12.64 -2.53 0.65
CA GLY A 202 13.16 -1.21 0.99
C GLY A 202 12.49 -0.04 0.26
N ASN A 203 11.39 -0.27 -0.46
CA ASN A 203 10.53 0.78 -1.01
C ASN A 203 9.35 1.06 -0.07
N ILE A 204 8.61 2.14 -0.34
CA ILE A 204 7.31 2.37 0.28
C ILE A 204 6.30 1.45 -0.39
N CYS A 205 5.61 0.60 0.38
CA CYS A 205 4.63 -0.33 -0.15
C CYS A 205 3.26 -0.08 0.49
N THR A 206 2.19 -0.09 -0.32
CA THR A 206 0.82 0.07 0.15
C THR A 206 0.01 -1.19 -0.15
N PHE A 207 -0.76 -1.66 0.84
CA PHE A 207 -1.57 -2.86 0.71
C PHE A 207 -3.04 -2.54 0.94
N SER A 208 -3.92 -3.22 0.21
CA SER A 208 -5.36 -3.11 0.36
C SER A 208 -5.93 -4.32 1.10
N PHE A 209 -6.81 -4.03 2.05
CA PHE A 209 -7.61 -5.02 2.76
C PHE A 209 -9.11 -4.84 2.46
N GLN A 210 -9.43 -4.29 1.29
CA GLN A 210 -10.80 -4.17 0.81
C GLN A 210 -11.42 -5.57 0.61
N ALA A 211 -12.74 -5.68 0.63
CA ALA A 211 -13.50 -6.92 0.69
C ALA A 211 -13.05 -8.03 -0.28
N ILE A 212 -12.66 -7.67 -1.52
CA ILE A 212 -12.28 -8.65 -2.57
C ILE A 212 -10.80 -9.06 -2.54
N LYS A 213 -9.99 -8.46 -1.65
CA LYS A 213 -8.54 -8.72 -1.61
C LYS A 213 -8.21 -10.04 -0.91
N HIS A 214 -6.98 -10.53 -1.11
CA HIS A 214 -6.49 -11.80 -0.55
C HIS A 214 -6.60 -11.88 0.97
N LEU A 215 -6.28 -10.76 1.64
CA LEU A 215 -6.57 -10.51 3.04
C LEU A 215 -7.58 -9.37 3.11
N THR A 216 -8.71 -9.59 3.76
CA THR A 216 -9.73 -8.54 3.92
C THR A 216 -9.98 -8.19 5.37
N THR A 217 -10.27 -6.90 5.58
CA THR A 217 -10.81 -6.33 6.83
C THR A 217 -12.19 -5.71 6.61
N GLY A 218 -12.85 -6.04 5.48
CA GLY A 218 -14.01 -5.31 4.95
C GLY A 218 -13.53 -4.12 4.13
N ASP A 219 -13.10 -3.06 4.79
CA ASP A 219 -12.27 -1.98 4.25
C ASP A 219 -11.04 -1.77 5.13
N GLY A 220 -9.92 -1.47 4.52
CA GLY A 220 -8.67 -1.24 5.21
C GLY A 220 -7.48 -1.24 4.27
N GLY A 221 -6.35 -0.91 4.83
CA GLY A 221 -5.06 -0.95 4.16
C GLY A 221 -3.91 -0.80 5.13
N CYS A 222 -2.71 -0.84 4.62
CA CYS A 222 -1.53 -0.42 5.37
C CYS A 222 -0.48 0.16 4.43
N VAL A 223 0.41 0.94 5.01
CA VAL A 223 1.64 1.38 4.37
C VAL A 223 2.83 0.80 5.13
N ILE A 224 3.83 0.37 4.39
CA ILE A 224 5.12 -0.10 4.89
C ILE A 224 6.16 0.91 4.46
N PHE A 225 6.96 1.39 5.40
CA PHE A 225 8.02 2.36 5.13
C PHE A 225 9.40 1.70 5.19
N PRO A 226 10.38 2.22 4.43
CA PRO A 226 11.76 1.75 4.51
C PRO A 226 12.44 2.10 5.85
N TYR A 227 12.03 3.20 6.52
CA TYR A 227 12.70 3.71 7.71
C TYR A 227 11.75 3.88 8.90
N GLU A 228 12.23 3.56 10.11
CA GLU A 228 11.45 3.61 11.37
C GLU A 228 10.96 5.03 11.70
N ASN A 229 11.76 6.05 11.43
CA ASN A 229 11.38 7.44 11.71
C ASN A 229 10.15 7.90 10.91
N GLN A 230 9.88 7.28 9.75
CA GLN A 230 8.68 7.55 8.95
C GLN A 230 7.41 7.01 9.63
N VAL A 231 7.52 5.92 10.39
CA VAL A 231 6.38 5.30 11.09
C VAL A 231 5.76 6.25 12.11
N LYS A 232 6.59 6.93 12.91
CA LYS A 232 6.08 7.87 13.92
C LYS A 232 5.30 9.01 13.27
N ARG A 233 5.87 9.64 12.24
CA ARG A 233 5.18 10.70 11.50
C ARG A 233 3.88 10.19 10.85
N ALA A 234 3.91 9.01 10.22
CA ALA A 234 2.72 8.42 9.60
C ALA A 234 1.59 8.15 10.61
N LYS A 235 1.91 7.68 11.81
CA LYS A 235 0.95 7.49 12.89
C LYS A 235 0.30 8.78 13.34
N LEU A 236 1.04 9.87 13.41
CA LEU A 236 0.49 11.21 13.69
C LEU A 236 -0.43 11.68 12.57
N LEU A 237 0.06 11.64 11.34
CA LEU A 237 -0.67 12.14 10.17
C LEU A 237 -1.94 11.36 9.87
N ARG A 238 -1.96 10.03 10.10
CA ARG A 238 -3.20 9.24 9.94
C ARG A 238 -4.30 9.60 10.94
N TRP A 239 -3.95 10.36 12.01
CA TRP A 239 -4.86 10.84 13.04
C TRP A 239 -4.72 12.34 13.25
N TYR A 240 -5.06 13.14 12.25
CA TYR A 240 -5.11 14.60 12.32
C TYR A 240 -3.80 15.33 12.71
N GLY A 241 -2.65 14.65 12.75
CA GLY A 241 -1.40 15.18 13.28
C GLY A 241 -1.28 15.12 14.80
N ILE A 242 -2.23 14.47 15.47
CA ILE A 242 -2.30 14.37 16.94
C ILE A 242 -1.46 13.18 17.42
N ASP A 243 -0.58 13.40 18.42
CA ASP A 243 0.11 12.31 19.11
C ASP A 243 -0.85 11.62 20.11
N ARG A 244 -1.21 10.38 19.81
CA ARG A 244 -2.07 9.58 20.69
C ARG A 244 -1.30 8.81 21.77
N GLU A 245 0.02 8.73 21.64
CA GLU A 245 0.91 8.05 22.59
C GLU A 245 1.37 9.03 23.70
N ASP A 246 1.12 10.34 23.53
CA ASP A 246 1.47 11.35 24.53
C ASP A 246 0.54 11.29 25.75
N ASN A 247 1.13 11.44 26.94
CA ASN A 247 0.38 11.47 28.22
C ASN A 247 -0.44 12.77 28.31
N ARG A 248 -1.68 12.71 27.89
CA ARG A 248 -2.61 13.85 27.93
C ARG A 248 -3.06 14.15 29.36
N LYS A 249 -3.00 15.41 29.71
CA LYS A 249 -3.48 15.89 31.03
C LYS A 249 -4.99 15.97 31.12
N ASP A 250 -5.68 16.07 29.99
CA ASP A 250 -7.13 16.12 29.92
C ASP A 250 -7.70 15.47 28.63
N PHE A 251 -9.04 15.35 28.57
CA PHE A 251 -9.75 14.71 27.45
C PHE A 251 -9.95 15.63 26.23
N ARG A 252 -9.61 16.92 26.30
CA ARG A 252 -9.89 17.91 25.26
C ARG A 252 -8.96 17.81 24.06
N CYS A 253 -7.91 16.98 24.16
CA CYS A 253 -6.94 16.82 23.11
C CYS A 253 -6.24 18.13 22.70
N GLU A 254 -6.10 19.06 23.64
CA GLU A 254 -5.37 20.30 23.45
C GLU A 254 -3.87 19.99 23.35
N SER A 255 -3.38 19.93 22.13
CA SER A 255 -1.96 19.78 21.83
C SER A 255 -1.62 20.61 20.61
N ASP A 256 -0.39 21.12 20.54
CA ASP A 256 0.08 21.80 19.36
C ASP A 256 0.17 20.84 18.18
N ILE A 257 -0.56 21.12 17.12
CA ILE A 257 -0.52 20.38 15.87
C ILE A 257 0.54 21.02 14.98
N LEU A 258 1.67 20.34 14.82
CA LEU A 258 2.80 20.86 14.04
C LEU A 258 2.61 20.64 12.53
N GLU A 259 1.85 19.62 12.14
CA GLU A 259 1.53 19.29 10.75
C GLU A 259 0.08 18.79 10.70
N TYR A 260 -0.73 19.33 9.78
CA TYR A 260 -2.09 18.85 9.61
C TYR A 260 -2.07 17.40 9.09
N GLY A 261 -2.97 16.58 9.62
CA GLY A 261 -3.11 15.18 9.23
C GLY A 261 -4.53 14.86 8.78
N PHE A 262 -4.83 13.58 8.66
CA PHE A 262 -6.02 13.03 8.04
C PHE A 262 -6.76 12.10 9.00
N LYS A 263 -8.01 11.78 8.69
CA LYS A 263 -8.75 10.72 9.36
C LYS A 263 -8.61 9.39 8.60
N PHE A 264 -7.41 8.84 8.59
CA PHE A 264 -7.06 7.65 7.82
C PHE A 264 -6.80 6.41 8.67
N HIS A 265 -7.00 6.49 9.98
CA HIS A 265 -6.75 5.38 10.89
C HIS A 265 -7.77 4.23 10.71
N MET A 266 -7.31 3.01 10.92
CA MET A 266 -8.13 1.82 11.04
C MET A 266 -8.83 1.78 12.40
N ASN A 267 -9.95 1.10 12.51
CA ASN A 267 -10.67 0.84 13.75
C ASN A 267 -10.54 -0.62 14.21
N ASP A 268 -10.91 -0.89 15.46
CA ASP A 268 -10.76 -2.22 16.06
C ASP A 268 -11.69 -3.28 15.45
N ILE A 269 -12.83 -2.88 14.88
CA ILE A 269 -13.73 -3.81 14.18
C ILE A 269 -13.03 -4.38 12.94
N ASN A 270 -12.52 -3.50 12.08
CA ASN A 270 -11.80 -3.89 10.87
C ASN A 270 -10.52 -4.68 11.21
N ALA A 271 -9.77 -4.23 12.24
CA ALA A 271 -8.58 -4.93 12.69
C ALA A 271 -8.88 -6.35 13.17
N THR A 272 -9.99 -6.56 13.89
CA THR A 272 -10.41 -7.91 14.35
C THR A 272 -10.69 -8.84 13.17
N ILE A 273 -11.36 -8.35 12.13
CA ILE A 273 -11.57 -9.12 10.90
C ILE A 273 -10.21 -9.50 10.29
N GLY A 274 -9.29 -8.54 10.21
CA GLY A 274 -7.95 -8.78 9.67
C GLY A 274 -7.13 -9.79 10.44
N ILE A 275 -7.17 -9.74 11.77
CA ILE A 275 -6.47 -10.68 12.66
C ILE A 275 -6.93 -12.12 12.37
N ASN A 276 -8.22 -12.35 12.32
CA ASN A 276 -8.77 -13.68 12.09
C ASN A 276 -8.50 -14.18 10.66
N ASN A 277 -8.69 -13.33 9.66
CA ASN A 277 -8.47 -13.70 8.26
C ASN A 277 -7.00 -13.93 7.93
N LEU A 278 -6.07 -13.27 8.63
CA LEU A 278 -4.63 -13.43 8.41
C LEU A 278 -4.14 -14.85 8.70
N SER A 279 -4.75 -15.53 9.65
CA SER A 279 -4.41 -16.93 9.99
C SER A 279 -4.67 -17.90 8.82
N GLU A 280 -5.66 -17.60 7.98
CA GLU A 280 -6.09 -18.44 6.85
C GLU A 280 -5.57 -17.92 5.49
N VAL A 281 -4.88 -16.79 5.46
CA VAL A 281 -4.52 -16.10 4.20
C VAL A 281 -3.68 -16.97 3.27
N LYS A 282 -2.75 -17.76 3.82
CA LYS A 282 -1.90 -18.65 3.01
C LYS A 282 -2.73 -19.70 2.25
N LYS A 283 -3.72 -20.28 2.91
CA LYS A 283 -4.64 -21.24 2.31
C LYS A 283 -5.45 -20.61 1.17
N ASN A 284 -5.93 -19.38 1.39
CA ASN A 284 -6.69 -18.65 0.39
C ASN A 284 -5.85 -18.29 -0.83
N ILE A 285 -4.61 -17.82 -0.63
CA ILE A 285 -3.67 -17.52 -1.71
C ILE A 285 -3.36 -18.77 -2.53
N ASN A 286 -3.07 -19.90 -1.88
CA ASN A 286 -2.82 -21.16 -2.59
C ASN A 286 -4.00 -21.56 -3.47
N LYS A 287 -5.24 -21.42 -2.97
CA LYS A 287 -6.44 -21.70 -3.78
C LYS A 287 -6.58 -20.78 -5.00
N ILE A 288 -6.20 -19.51 -4.87
CA ILE A 288 -6.20 -18.56 -5.99
C ILE A 288 -5.14 -18.97 -7.02
N ILE A 289 -3.94 -19.37 -6.57
CA ILE A 289 -2.86 -19.87 -7.43
C ILE A 289 -3.31 -21.13 -8.17
N ASP A 290 -3.94 -22.07 -7.48
CA ASP A 290 -4.46 -23.31 -8.10
C ASP A 290 -5.50 -23.00 -9.18
N ASN A 291 -6.40 -22.04 -8.93
CA ASN A 291 -7.36 -21.58 -9.93
C ASN A 291 -6.67 -20.94 -11.13
N ALA A 292 -5.67 -20.08 -10.91
CA ALA A 292 -4.91 -19.45 -12.00
C ALA A 292 -4.17 -20.48 -12.84
N ASN A 293 -3.55 -21.47 -12.22
CA ASN A 293 -2.87 -22.57 -12.91
C ASN A 293 -3.84 -23.39 -13.75
N PHE A 294 -5.05 -23.66 -13.24
CA PHE A 294 -6.10 -24.31 -14.00
C PHE A 294 -6.48 -23.52 -15.26
N TYR A 295 -6.74 -22.21 -15.13
CA TYR A 295 -7.01 -21.35 -16.28
C TYR A 295 -5.85 -21.32 -17.27
N ASN A 296 -4.63 -21.22 -16.82
CA ASN A 296 -3.45 -21.23 -17.69
C ASN A 296 -3.35 -22.53 -18.48
N GLN A 297 -3.62 -23.67 -17.85
CA GLN A 297 -3.62 -24.97 -18.52
C GLN A 297 -4.73 -25.08 -19.57
N GLU A 298 -5.96 -24.72 -19.21
CA GLU A 298 -7.13 -24.87 -20.10
C GLU A 298 -7.12 -23.86 -21.27
N LEU A 299 -6.45 -22.72 -21.12
CA LEU A 299 -6.43 -21.66 -22.12
C LEU A 299 -5.15 -21.66 -22.98
N SER A 300 -4.13 -22.49 -22.66
CA SER A 300 -2.84 -22.49 -23.34
C SER A 300 -2.93 -22.72 -24.85
N ASP A 301 -3.86 -23.57 -25.30
CA ASP A 301 -4.01 -23.97 -26.70
C ASP A 301 -5.25 -23.32 -27.38
N VAL A 302 -5.89 -22.36 -26.70
CA VAL A 302 -7.07 -21.69 -27.25
C VAL A 302 -6.67 -20.60 -28.24
N SER A 303 -7.06 -20.76 -29.50
CA SER A 303 -6.78 -19.77 -30.55
C SER A 303 -7.38 -18.39 -30.22
N GLY A 304 -6.57 -17.36 -30.33
CA GLY A 304 -6.96 -15.97 -30.05
C GLY A 304 -6.80 -15.58 -28.57
N VAL A 305 -6.32 -16.49 -27.72
CA VAL A 305 -5.96 -16.19 -26.32
C VAL A 305 -4.44 -16.14 -26.20
N THR A 306 -3.93 -15.07 -25.61
CA THR A 306 -2.53 -14.93 -25.22
C THR A 306 -2.45 -14.84 -23.70
N LEU A 307 -1.75 -15.75 -23.08
CA LEU A 307 -1.53 -15.74 -21.63
C LEU A 307 -0.43 -14.74 -21.27
N LEU A 308 -0.59 -14.07 -20.14
CA LEU A 308 0.46 -13.20 -19.61
C LEU A 308 1.68 -14.02 -19.18
N GLU A 309 2.85 -13.43 -19.33
CA GLU A 309 4.09 -14.06 -18.87
C GLU A 309 4.13 -14.15 -17.34
N ASN A 310 4.58 -15.28 -16.84
CA ASN A 310 4.89 -15.48 -15.42
C ASN A 310 6.35 -15.91 -15.32
N LYS A 311 7.24 -14.96 -15.05
CA LYS A 311 8.69 -15.18 -14.92
C LYS A 311 9.14 -15.27 -13.45
N SER A 312 8.23 -15.49 -12.50
CA SER A 312 8.54 -15.57 -11.07
C SER A 312 9.27 -16.83 -10.69
#